data_206fc8a448cc8dd83111499e05dfce24
#
_entry.id   206fc8a448cc8dd83111499e05dfce24
#
_cell.length_a   1.000
_cell.length_b   1.000
_cell.length_c   1.000
_cell.angle_alpha   90.00
_cell.angle_beta   90.00
_cell.angle_gamma   90.00
#
_symmetry.space_group_name_H-M   'P 1'
#
loop_
_entity.id
_entity.type
_entity.pdbx_description
1 polymer ?
#
loop_
_entity_poly.entity_id
_entity_poly.type
_entity_poly.pdbx_seq_one_letter_code
_entity_poly.pdbx_strand_id
1 'polypeptide(L)'
;YRNFYPDFDLNQAMELITEFKMPLEEHIVALSKGEVEKLQLILTFSRKARLYILDEPLGGIDLVSRKHVLDLILKFYREDCTILISTHLIEEIENIFDEVIFLKEGNIVLHENVEEIRFHQGKAVHELFKEVFE
;
A
#
# COMPACT_ATOMS: atom_id res chain seq x y z
N TYR A 1 17.32 6.70 -9.14
CA TYR A 1 16.09 6.32 -9.84
C TYR A 1 16.04 6.89 -11.24
N ARG A 2 16.12 8.21 -11.42
CA ARG A 2 16.03 8.87 -12.75
C ARG A 2 16.93 8.26 -13.81
N ASN A 3 18.15 7.84 -13.45
CA ASN A 3 19.12 7.28 -14.40
C ASN A 3 18.83 5.80 -14.77
N PHE A 4 18.02 5.10 -13.94
CA PHE A 4 17.72 3.68 -14.13
C PHE A 4 16.32 3.44 -14.70
N TYR A 5 15.41 4.41 -14.53
CA TYR A 5 14.01 4.27 -14.90
C TYR A 5 13.58 5.44 -15.79
N PRO A 6 13.44 5.23 -17.09
CA PRO A 6 13.07 6.30 -18.04
C PRO A 6 11.68 6.89 -17.79
N ASP A 7 10.81 6.12 -17.15
CA ASP A 7 9.44 6.47 -16.81
C ASP A 7 9.32 7.16 -15.42
N PHE A 8 10.46 7.45 -14.77
CA PHE A 8 10.47 8.10 -13.46
C PHE A 8 10.21 9.60 -13.58
N ASP A 9 9.16 10.06 -12.92
CA ASP A 9 8.78 11.47 -12.85
C ASP A 9 9.44 12.16 -11.64
N LEU A 10 10.53 12.86 -11.89
CA LEU A 10 11.27 13.58 -10.85
C LEU A 10 10.44 14.71 -10.21
N ASN A 11 9.61 15.40 -11.00
CA ASN A 11 8.82 16.51 -10.48
C ASN A 11 7.77 15.99 -9.49
N GLN A 12 7.06 14.92 -9.86
CA GLN A 12 6.13 14.24 -8.97
C GLN A 12 6.82 13.74 -7.68
N ALA A 13 8.00 13.13 -7.79
CA ALA A 13 8.75 12.69 -6.61
C ALA A 13 9.08 13.85 -5.68
N MET A 14 9.53 15.00 -6.21
CA MET A 14 9.89 16.17 -5.40
C MET A 14 8.67 16.84 -4.77
N GLU A 15 7.54 16.89 -5.46
CA GLU A 15 6.27 17.38 -4.91
C GLU A 15 5.85 16.55 -3.70
N LEU A 16 5.89 15.22 -3.81
CA LEU A 16 5.54 14.31 -2.74
C LEU A 16 6.50 14.35 -1.56
N ILE A 17 7.79 14.42 -1.82
CA ILE A 17 8.81 14.61 -0.80
C ILE A 17 8.52 15.86 0.04
N THR A 18 8.12 16.95 -0.63
CA THR A 18 7.77 18.20 0.04
C THR A 18 6.47 18.08 0.84
N GLU A 19 5.43 17.52 0.23
CA GLU A 19 4.11 17.37 0.82
C GLU A 19 4.13 16.48 2.08
N PHE A 20 4.83 15.34 1.98
CA PHE A 20 4.99 14.41 3.11
C PHE A 20 6.12 14.78 4.05
N LYS A 21 6.70 15.99 3.89
CA LYS A 21 7.72 16.60 4.77
C LYS A 21 8.90 15.65 5.02
N MET A 22 9.38 15.02 3.94
CA MET A 22 10.57 14.16 4.04
C MET A 22 11.82 14.97 4.32
N PRO A 23 12.70 14.53 5.24
CA PRO A 23 13.94 15.24 5.58
C PRO A 23 14.96 15.08 4.43
N LEU A 24 15.05 16.10 3.56
CA LEU A 24 15.94 16.07 2.38
C LEU A 24 17.44 16.14 2.73
N GLU A 25 17.77 16.73 3.85
CA GLU A 25 19.15 16.94 4.28
C GLU A 25 19.74 15.73 5.01
N GLU A 26 18.92 14.73 5.34
CA GLU A 26 19.37 13.56 6.09
C GLU A 26 19.84 12.43 5.17
N HIS A 27 20.83 11.69 5.65
CA HIS A 27 21.20 10.43 5.00
C HIS A 27 20.09 9.38 5.19
N ILE A 28 19.88 8.54 4.18
CA ILE A 28 18.84 7.46 4.22
C ILE A 28 19.00 6.58 5.47
N VAL A 29 20.23 6.34 5.92
CA VAL A 29 20.51 5.52 7.12
C VAL A 29 20.06 6.17 8.44
N ALA A 30 19.79 7.47 8.44
CA ALA A 30 19.29 8.20 9.60
C ALA A 30 17.75 8.27 9.64
N LEU A 31 17.08 7.90 8.56
CA LEU A 31 15.61 7.89 8.49
C LEU A 31 15.03 6.82 9.42
N SER A 32 13.91 7.16 10.05
CA SER A 32 13.08 6.19 10.74
C SER A 32 12.50 5.17 9.76
N LYS A 33 12.06 4.00 10.25
CA LYS A 33 11.45 2.97 9.40
C LYS A 33 10.24 3.52 8.62
N GLY A 34 9.37 4.30 9.27
CA GLY A 34 8.22 4.91 8.61
C GLY A 34 8.60 5.94 7.53
N GLU A 35 9.71 6.66 7.69
CA GLU A 35 10.24 7.56 6.66
C GLU A 35 10.84 6.80 5.50
N VAL A 36 11.53 5.68 5.75
CA VAL A 36 12.03 4.79 4.70
C VAL A 36 10.88 4.25 3.87
N GLU A 37 9.81 3.74 4.51
CA GLU A 37 8.63 3.24 3.81
C GLU A 37 7.97 4.33 2.96
N LYS A 38 7.76 5.53 3.51
CA LYS A 38 7.23 6.68 2.76
C LYS A 38 8.12 7.00 1.55
N LEU A 39 9.43 7.05 1.72
CA LEU A 39 10.36 7.32 0.63
C LEU A 39 10.27 6.26 -0.48
N GLN A 40 10.23 4.98 -0.10
CA GLN A 40 10.10 3.87 -1.06
C GLN A 40 8.80 3.99 -1.86
N LEU A 41 7.68 4.29 -1.21
CA LEU A 41 6.40 4.47 -1.88
C LEU A 41 6.40 5.70 -2.81
N ILE A 42 6.95 6.82 -2.36
CA ILE A 42 7.11 8.02 -3.19
C ILE A 42 7.90 7.69 -4.47
N LEU A 43 9.03 6.99 -4.33
CA LEU A 43 9.85 6.59 -5.48
C LEU A 43 9.13 5.58 -6.39
N THR A 44 8.38 4.66 -5.81
CA THR A 44 7.60 3.65 -6.54
C THR A 44 6.47 4.30 -7.34
N PHE A 45 5.66 5.13 -6.69
CA PHE A 45 4.53 5.81 -7.33
C PHE A 45 4.94 6.95 -8.27
N SER A 46 6.18 7.43 -8.19
CA SER A 46 6.73 8.38 -9.17
C SER A 46 7.13 7.71 -10.50
N ARG A 47 6.86 6.42 -10.65
CA ARG A 47 6.97 5.70 -11.92
C ARG A 47 5.58 5.59 -12.57
N LYS A 48 5.55 5.50 -13.90
CA LYS A 48 4.32 5.32 -14.67
C LYS A 48 4.07 3.82 -14.90
N ALA A 49 3.57 3.14 -13.88
CA ALA A 49 3.24 1.72 -13.96
C ALA A 49 1.72 1.50 -14.04
N ARG A 50 1.30 0.38 -14.63
CA ARG A 50 -0.09 -0.10 -14.61
C ARG A 50 -0.38 -1.05 -13.46
N LEU A 51 0.67 -1.60 -12.85
CA LEU A 51 0.60 -2.48 -11.70
C LEU A 51 1.70 -2.08 -10.71
N TYR A 52 1.30 -1.78 -9.49
CA TYR A 52 2.18 -1.59 -8.34
C TYR A 52 1.98 -2.75 -7.37
N ILE A 53 3.08 -3.36 -6.94
CA ILE A 53 3.07 -4.46 -5.97
C ILE A 53 3.76 -3.97 -4.70
N LEU A 54 3.03 -3.96 -3.60
CA LEU A 54 3.50 -3.52 -2.29
C LEU A 54 3.46 -4.70 -1.32
N ASP A 55 4.61 -5.05 -0.77
CA ASP A 55 4.74 -6.15 0.16
C ASP A 55 4.84 -5.62 1.60
N GLU A 56 3.80 -5.89 2.43
CA GLU A 56 3.69 -5.46 3.81
C GLU A 56 4.01 -3.96 4.06
N PRO A 57 3.43 -3.01 3.30
CA PRO A 57 3.84 -1.60 3.36
C PRO A 57 3.55 -0.93 4.70
N LEU A 58 2.73 -1.55 5.56
CA LEU A 58 2.40 -1.08 6.91
C LEU A 58 3.17 -1.83 8.00
N GLY A 59 3.98 -2.81 7.63
CA GLY A 59 4.65 -3.72 8.56
C GLY A 59 5.70 -3.05 9.44
N GLY A 60 5.51 -3.14 10.78
CA GLY A 60 6.51 -2.70 11.76
C GLY A 60 6.79 -1.19 11.80
N ILE A 61 5.86 -0.35 11.35
CA ILE A 61 5.86 1.10 11.52
C ILE A 61 4.78 1.51 12.52
N ASP A 62 4.93 2.68 13.13
CA ASP A 62 3.97 3.22 14.11
C ASP A 62 2.65 3.66 13.46
N LEU A 63 1.59 3.83 14.28
CA LEU A 63 0.25 4.17 13.81
C LEU A 63 0.17 5.48 13.01
N VAL A 64 0.97 6.49 13.36
CA VAL A 64 0.99 7.78 12.64
C VAL A 64 1.59 7.59 11.27
N SER A 65 2.70 6.87 11.19
CA SER A 65 3.36 6.52 9.93
C SER A 65 2.46 5.66 9.04
N ARG A 66 1.70 4.70 9.60
CA ARG A 66 0.71 3.90 8.84
C ARG A 66 -0.33 4.77 8.16
N LYS A 67 -0.89 5.73 8.89
CA LYS A 67 -1.84 6.68 8.30
C LYS A 67 -1.25 7.43 7.11
N HIS A 68 -0.03 7.95 7.23
CA HIS A 68 0.63 8.63 6.13
C HIS A 68 0.90 7.73 4.92
N VAL A 69 1.23 6.46 5.15
CA VAL A 69 1.40 5.45 4.10
C VAL A 69 0.08 5.20 3.37
N LEU A 70 -1.03 5.04 4.12
CA LEU A 70 -2.37 4.87 3.55
C LEU A 70 -2.82 6.10 2.74
N ASP A 71 -2.63 7.30 3.29
CA ASP A 71 -2.94 8.56 2.58
C ASP A 71 -2.16 8.65 1.25
N LEU A 72 -0.91 8.19 1.25
CA LEU A 72 -0.06 8.16 0.07
C LEU A 72 -0.57 7.14 -0.96
N ILE A 73 -0.93 5.93 -0.54
CA ILE A 73 -1.51 4.89 -1.41
C ILE A 73 -2.81 5.39 -2.05
N LEU A 74 -3.73 5.94 -1.24
CA LEU A 74 -5.01 6.47 -1.73
C LEU A 74 -4.82 7.62 -2.72
N LYS A 75 -3.85 8.49 -2.49
CA LYS A 75 -3.53 9.60 -3.40
C LYS A 75 -3.09 9.12 -4.78
N PHE A 76 -2.43 7.97 -4.85
CA PHE A 76 -1.94 7.40 -6.10
C PHE A 76 -2.89 6.40 -6.77
N TYR A 77 -3.97 6.05 -6.10
CA TYR A 77 -5.00 5.23 -6.73
C TYR A 77 -5.58 5.97 -7.94
N ARG A 78 -5.59 5.29 -9.08
CA ARG A 78 -6.15 5.77 -10.35
C ARG A 78 -6.86 4.60 -11.04
N GLU A 79 -7.91 4.90 -11.77
CA GLU A 79 -8.69 3.89 -12.50
C GLU A 79 -7.88 3.12 -13.58
N ASP A 80 -6.75 3.69 -14.03
CA ASP A 80 -5.89 3.10 -15.06
C ASP A 80 -4.74 2.25 -14.52
N CYS A 81 -4.67 2.06 -13.19
CA CYS A 81 -3.66 1.22 -12.57
C CYS A 81 -4.24 0.32 -11.47
N THR A 82 -3.55 -0.78 -11.21
CA THR A 82 -3.83 -1.71 -10.12
C THR A 82 -2.76 -1.58 -9.04
N ILE A 83 -3.18 -1.54 -7.79
CA ILE A 83 -2.29 -1.63 -6.63
C ILE A 83 -2.57 -2.96 -5.93
N LEU A 84 -1.60 -3.86 -5.93
CA LEU A 84 -1.66 -5.14 -5.22
C LEU A 84 -0.87 -5.02 -3.92
N ILE A 85 -1.53 -5.26 -2.79
CA ILE A 85 -0.93 -5.13 -1.45
C ILE A 85 -0.98 -6.47 -0.76
N SER A 86 0.17 -7.01 -0.33
CA SER A 86 0.21 -8.09 0.63
C SER A 86 0.20 -7.53 2.06
N THR A 87 -0.63 -8.04 2.94
CA THR A 87 -0.66 -7.62 4.35
C THR A 87 -1.39 -8.60 5.23
N HIS A 88 -1.03 -8.61 6.51
CA HIS A 88 -1.77 -9.26 7.60
C HIS A 88 -2.57 -8.24 8.45
N LEU A 89 -2.45 -6.94 8.18
CA LEU A 89 -3.12 -5.85 8.91
C LEU A 89 -4.45 -5.47 8.26
N ILE A 90 -5.35 -6.45 8.09
CA ILE A 90 -6.58 -6.32 7.31
C ILE A 90 -7.49 -5.24 7.86
N GLU A 91 -7.72 -5.21 9.19
CA GLU A 91 -8.61 -4.23 9.85
C GLU A 91 -8.25 -2.77 9.55
N GLU A 92 -6.96 -2.49 9.31
CA GLU A 92 -6.48 -1.14 9.07
C GLU A 92 -6.75 -0.65 7.64
N ILE A 93 -6.83 -1.58 6.67
CA ILE A 93 -6.88 -1.22 5.25
C ILE A 93 -8.06 -1.82 4.47
N GLU A 94 -8.92 -2.65 5.10
CA GLU A 94 -10.06 -3.27 4.41
C GLU A 94 -11.07 -2.28 3.80
N ASN A 95 -11.04 -1.02 4.24
CA ASN A 95 -11.94 0.03 3.74
C ASN A 95 -11.46 0.66 2.43
N ILE A 96 -10.24 0.36 1.99
CA ILE A 96 -9.66 0.91 0.76
C ILE A 96 -9.49 -0.14 -0.35
N PHE A 97 -9.87 -1.40 -0.09
CA PHE A 97 -9.80 -2.47 -1.09
C PHE A 97 -11.05 -2.54 -1.94
N ASP A 98 -10.87 -2.80 -3.23
CA ASP A 98 -11.95 -3.21 -4.13
C ASP A 98 -12.14 -4.74 -4.06
N GLU A 99 -11.04 -5.49 -4.03
CA GLU A 99 -11.02 -6.95 -4.03
C GLU A 99 -10.02 -7.49 -3.00
N VAL A 100 -10.28 -8.69 -2.52
CA VAL A 100 -9.39 -9.42 -1.61
C VAL A 100 -9.09 -10.81 -2.14
N ILE A 101 -7.86 -11.26 -1.89
CA ILE A 101 -7.39 -12.60 -2.20
C ILE A 101 -6.82 -13.21 -0.92
N PHE A 102 -7.38 -14.34 -0.46
CA PHE A 102 -6.84 -15.08 0.66
C PHE A 102 -5.93 -16.20 0.18
N LEU A 103 -4.70 -16.22 0.68
CA LEU A 103 -3.70 -17.23 0.36
C LEU A 103 -3.47 -18.14 1.56
N LYS A 104 -3.61 -19.46 1.38
CA LYS A 104 -3.32 -20.47 2.40
C LYS A 104 -2.50 -21.59 1.78
N GLU A 105 -1.34 -21.88 2.37
CA GLU A 105 -0.45 -22.98 1.92
C GLU A 105 -0.15 -22.94 0.41
N GLY A 106 0.08 -21.74 -0.12
CA GLY A 106 0.39 -21.52 -1.54
C GLY A 106 -0.82 -21.58 -2.49
N ASN A 107 -2.04 -21.72 -1.96
CA ASN A 107 -3.26 -21.77 -2.76
C ASN A 107 -4.14 -20.54 -2.50
N ILE A 108 -4.85 -20.10 -3.54
CA ILE A 108 -5.93 -19.12 -3.38
C ILE A 108 -7.14 -19.87 -2.82
N VAL A 109 -7.57 -19.50 -1.61
CA VAL A 109 -8.75 -20.08 -0.96
C VAL A 109 -9.98 -19.18 -1.06
N LEU A 110 -9.78 -17.90 -1.38
CA LEU A 110 -10.84 -16.93 -1.64
C LEU A 110 -10.32 -15.83 -2.57
N HIS A 111 -11.16 -15.40 -3.52
CA HIS A 111 -10.96 -14.20 -4.31
C HIS A 111 -12.33 -13.57 -4.55
N GLU A 112 -12.61 -12.47 -3.89
CA GLU A 112 -13.92 -11.82 -3.94
C GLU A 112 -13.82 -10.29 -3.86
N ASN A 113 -14.85 -9.61 -4.33
CA ASN A 113 -15.05 -8.18 -4.18
C ASN A 113 -15.46 -7.86 -2.73
N VAL A 114 -14.90 -6.82 -2.13
CA VAL A 114 -15.16 -6.43 -0.73
C VAL A 114 -16.62 -6.03 -0.50
N GLU A 115 -17.24 -5.33 -1.45
CA GLU A 115 -18.65 -4.94 -1.38
C GLU A 115 -19.56 -6.16 -1.43
N GLU A 116 -19.24 -7.19 -2.24
CA GLU A 116 -19.98 -8.44 -2.31
C GLU A 116 -19.90 -9.23 -0.99
N ILE A 117 -18.73 -9.28 -0.36
CA ILE A 117 -18.56 -9.88 0.97
C ILE A 117 -19.49 -9.20 1.98
N ARG A 118 -19.48 -7.87 2.02
CA ARG A 118 -20.32 -7.08 2.93
C ARG A 118 -21.80 -7.28 2.67
N PHE A 119 -22.21 -7.28 1.40
CA PHE A 119 -23.62 -7.39 1.01
C PHE A 119 -24.20 -8.80 1.20
N HIS A 120 -23.49 -9.84 0.77
CA HIS A 120 -23.99 -11.21 0.78
C HIS A 120 -23.77 -11.93 2.12
N GLN A 121 -22.67 -11.62 2.79
CA GLN A 121 -22.30 -12.31 4.03
C GLN A 121 -22.55 -11.46 5.28
N GLY A 122 -22.77 -10.13 5.11
CA GLY A 122 -22.98 -9.22 6.22
C GLY A 122 -21.76 -9.09 7.15
N LYS A 123 -20.56 -9.41 6.64
CA LYS A 123 -19.31 -9.47 7.41
C LYS A 123 -18.30 -8.48 6.88
N ALA A 124 -17.41 -8.04 7.77
CA ALA A 124 -16.20 -7.35 7.39
C ALA A 124 -15.15 -8.37 6.86
N VAL A 125 -14.20 -7.88 6.05
CA VAL A 125 -13.16 -8.76 5.47
C VAL A 125 -12.31 -9.43 6.56
N HIS A 126 -11.97 -8.71 7.62
CA HIS A 126 -11.18 -9.24 8.73
C HIS A 126 -11.92 -10.35 9.52
N GLU A 127 -13.26 -10.29 9.60
CA GLU A 127 -14.08 -11.34 10.23
C GLU A 127 -14.04 -12.61 9.39
N LEU A 128 -14.22 -12.47 8.08
CA LEU A 128 -14.13 -13.59 7.14
C LEU A 128 -12.72 -14.21 7.13
N PHE A 129 -11.68 -13.37 7.21
CA PHE A 129 -10.30 -13.84 7.32
C PHE A 129 -10.10 -14.73 8.55
N LYS A 130 -10.58 -14.32 9.72
CA LYS A 130 -10.50 -15.13 10.95
C LYS A 130 -11.18 -16.48 10.76
N GLU A 131 -12.36 -16.52 10.18
CA GLU A 131 -13.08 -17.79 9.93
C GLU A 131 -12.34 -18.77 9.00
N VAL A 132 -11.60 -18.26 8.03
CA VAL A 132 -10.87 -19.09 7.06
C VAL A 132 -9.54 -19.60 7.62
N PHE A 133 -8.92 -18.85 8.57
CA PHE A 133 -7.57 -19.14 9.03
C PHE A 133 -7.47 -19.62 10.50
N GLU A 134 -8.46 -19.37 11.32
CA GLU A 134 -8.59 -19.90 12.70
C GLU A 134 -9.42 -21.17 12.74
#